data_19c84e92491a61382f42cef5f836cf67
#
_entry.id   19c84e92491a61382f42cef5f836cf67
#
_cell.length_a   1.000
_cell.length_b   1.000
_cell.length_c   1.000
_cell.angle_alpha   90.00
_cell.angle_beta   90.00
_cell.angle_gamma   90.00
#
_symmetry.space_group_name_H-M   'P 1'
#
loop_
_entity.id
_entity.type
_entity.pdbx_description
1 polymer ?
#
loop_
_entity_poly.entity_id
_entity_poly.type
_entity_poly.pdbx_seq_one_letter_code
_entity_poly.pdbx_strand_id
1 'polypeptide(L)'
;MNKDKRKKQEQRIKKEELELRKNKKELSELKKSGKKKIKSKTNGKSSRKNGWFPFFMKEEKKETVQDTIPYKRMLKDGICQIEKNKFNKTIRFLDINYRLMEEADQESIFSEFSSFLNFFNSSVEVEFSYVNSIGENDEISKLIDIKENIDDFNEIRNEYRQMLLNQSSKGNNGLSKSMYLTFTIEAEDLKQAKSRLERMEMDVLNNFKQMGVKAYVLDGEERLKVIHDILNPNDKLVFSFEDLKYSGLTTKEYIVPPSFNFSKPTYFKTGEVFAEVNFLQLLASDIKDEMLSEFLALEENMVVTFHIKAIDQMEAIKNVKRKITDLDKMKLEENKKAVRAGYDIDILPSDLVTYGAEAKNLLSELQNHDEKMFLVTILFMNMSKSKGKLDNTVFALKSIANRHNCSLKNLNYRQEQGLVASLPLGINEVEIERGLTTSAAAIFIPFTTEELFIKGESLYYGLNALSRNIIMADRKKLKNPNGLILGTPGSGKSFAAKREITNAFLITDDDIIIADPEAEYAPLVEALKGQVVRISPTSKDYVNPLDINIDYADEDNPLSLKSDFVLSLFELVVGEKN
;
A
#
# COMPACT_ATOMS: atom_id res chain seq x y z
N MET A 1 -2.48 -4.07 56.99
CA MET A 1 -2.48 -5.08 55.93
C MET A 1 -1.46 -4.84 54.78
N ASN A 2 -0.49 -3.94 54.96
CA ASN A 2 0.44 -3.54 53.86
C ASN A 2 1.94 -3.90 54.07
N LYS A 3 2.35 -4.35 55.24
CA LYS A 3 3.77 -4.73 55.50
C LYS A 3 4.12 -6.16 55.05
N ASP A 4 3.19 -7.10 55.15
CA ASP A 4 3.43 -8.49 54.73
C ASP A 4 3.43 -8.71 53.23
N LYS A 5 2.68 -7.91 52.47
CA LYS A 5 2.72 -7.95 51.00
C LYS A 5 4.06 -7.43 50.45
N ARG A 6 4.62 -6.37 51.06
CA ARG A 6 5.95 -5.83 50.71
C ARG A 6 7.05 -6.84 50.98
N LYS A 7 7.06 -7.50 52.13
CA LYS A 7 8.07 -8.53 52.46
C LYS A 7 8.02 -9.74 51.52
N LYS A 8 6.82 -10.16 51.10
CA LYS A 8 6.67 -11.26 50.12
C LYS A 8 7.14 -10.84 48.72
N GLN A 9 6.98 -9.60 48.34
CA GLN A 9 7.43 -9.08 47.02
C GLN A 9 8.97 -8.93 47.00
N GLU A 10 9.58 -8.43 48.09
CA GLU A 10 11.04 -8.35 48.21
C GLU A 10 11.71 -9.74 48.24
N GLN A 11 11.06 -10.74 48.82
CA GLN A 11 11.56 -12.12 48.80
C GLN A 11 11.46 -12.76 47.41
N ARG A 12 10.44 -12.44 46.62
CA ARG A 12 10.33 -12.88 45.23
C ARG A 12 11.42 -12.26 44.37
N ILE A 13 11.62 -10.95 44.45
CA ILE A 13 12.66 -10.24 43.68
C ILE A 13 14.06 -10.79 44.00
N LYS A 14 14.37 -11.03 45.28
CA LYS A 14 15.64 -11.65 45.68
C LYS A 14 15.83 -13.07 45.14
N LYS A 15 14.75 -13.83 45.01
CA LYS A 15 14.81 -15.18 44.45
C LYS A 15 15.07 -15.17 42.95
N GLU A 16 14.43 -14.26 42.22
CA GLU A 16 14.61 -14.06 40.76
C GLU A 16 16.03 -13.52 40.46
N GLU A 17 16.54 -12.60 41.25
CA GLU A 17 17.95 -12.14 41.12
C GLU A 17 18.98 -13.25 41.37
N LEU A 18 18.67 -14.18 42.25
CA LEU A 18 19.58 -15.32 42.55
C LEU A 18 19.56 -16.34 41.39
N GLU A 19 18.42 -16.59 40.77
CA GLU A 19 18.29 -17.43 39.57
C GLU A 19 18.98 -16.78 38.36
N LEU A 20 18.82 -15.48 38.16
CA LEU A 20 19.51 -14.75 37.10
C LEU A 20 21.04 -14.80 37.24
N ARG A 21 21.56 -14.74 38.47
CA ARG A 21 23.00 -14.90 38.74
C ARG A 21 23.51 -16.33 38.49
N LYS A 22 22.70 -17.36 38.77
CA LYS A 22 23.04 -18.76 38.44
C LYS A 22 23.07 -18.98 36.92
N ASN A 23 22.06 -18.50 36.18
CA ASN A 23 22.00 -18.63 34.72
C ASN A 23 23.15 -17.86 34.04
N LYS A 24 23.53 -16.67 34.53
CA LYS A 24 24.71 -15.95 34.03
C LYS A 24 26.03 -16.70 34.27
N LYS A 25 26.15 -17.42 35.39
CA LYS A 25 27.33 -18.24 35.67
C LYS A 25 27.41 -19.46 34.75
N GLU A 26 26.32 -20.17 34.54
CA GLU A 26 26.24 -21.32 33.61
C GLU A 26 26.53 -20.90 32.15
N LEU A 27 26.00 -19.76 31.68
CA LEU A 27 26.32 -19.19 30.38
C LEU A 27 27.81 -18.85 30.23
N SER A 28 28.45 -18.35 31.29
CA SER A 28 29.90 -18.05 31.29
C SER A 28 30.78 -19.30 31.26
N GLU A 29 30.32 -20.40 31.87
CA GLU A 29 31.02 -21.68 31.87
C GLU A 29 30.85 -22.41 30.53
N LEU A 30 29.66 -22.35 29.90
CA LEU A 30 29.42 -22.84 28.54
C LEU A 30 30.26 -22.09 27.48
N LYS A 31 30.43 -20.77 27.62
CA LYS A 31 31.33 -19.97 26.77
C LYS A 31 32.81 -20.33 26.94
N LYS A 32 33.24 -20.76 28.14
CA LYS A 32 34.61 -21.22 28.40
C LYS A 32 34.89 -22.64 27.88
N SER A 33 33.91 -23.53 27.94
CA SER A 33 34.03 -24.89 27.41
C SER A 33 34.03 -24.94 25.87
N GLY A 34 33.30 -24.04 25.20
CA GLY A 34 33.32 -23.90 23.75
C GLY A 34 34.65 -23.41 23.17
N LYS A 35 35.39 -22.55 23.92
CA LYS A 35 36.70 -22.05 23.46
C LYS A 35 37.84 -23.07 23.60
N LYS A 36 37.70 -24.16 24.33
CA LYS A 36 38.72 -25.22 24.48
C LYS A 36 38.71 -26.29 23.39
N LYS A 37 37.64 -26.40 22.57
CA LYS A 37 37.52 -27.43 21.52
C LYS A 37 38.05 -27.00 20.13
N ILE A 38 38.49 -25.76 19.94
CA ILE A 38 38.89 -25.21 18.63
C ILE A 38 40.42 -25.13 18.42
N LYS A 39 41.26 -25.54 19.42
CA LYS A 39 42.72 -25.42 19.33
C LYS A 39 43.50 -26.68 18.96
N SER A 40 42.89 -27.73 18.47
CA SER A 40 43.61 -28.92 18.02
C SER A 40 43.10 -29.42 16.68
N LYS A 41 43.59 -28.87 15.58
CA LYS A 41 43.79 -29.51 14.26
C LYS A 41 44.13 -28.47 13.20
N THR A 42 45.40 -28.13 13.09
CA THR A 42 46.00 -27.65 11.83
C THR A 42 47.47 -28.02 11.79
N ASN A 43 47.79 -29.08 11.08
CA ASN A 43 49.10 -29.28 10.43
C ASN A 43 48.95 -30.40 9.37
N GLY A 44 49.27 -30.09 8.10
CA GLY A 44 49.31 -31.12 7.04
C GLY A 44 49.34 -30.51 5.62
N LYS A 45 50.52 -30.20 5.17
CA LYS A 45 51.10 -29.98 3.84
C LYS A 45 50.29 -30.21 2.55
N SER A 46 50.31 -29.18 1.75
CA SER A 46 50.53 -29.03 0.26
C SER A 46 50.32 -30.22 -0.70
N SER A 47 49.53 -29.97 -1.76
CA SER A 47 50.02 -30.18 -3.15
C SER A 47 49.07 -29.49 -4.14
N ARG A 48 49.72 -28.80 -5.14
CA ARG A 48 49.11 -28.10 -6.26
C ARG A 48 48.37 -29.09 -7.18
N LYS A 49 47.15 -28.72 -7.63
CA LYS A 49 46.64 -29.04 -8.98
C LYS A 49 45.65 -27.97 -9.42
N ASN A 50 45.92 -27.41 -10.61
CA ASN A 50 45.09 -26.44 -11.33
C ASN A 50 43.72 -27.03 -11.65
N GLY A 51 42.66 -26.30 -11.31
CA GLY A 51 41.29 -26.53 -11.74
C GLY A 51 40.54 -25.21 -11.73
N TRP A 52 40.15 -24.79 -12.91
CA TRP A 52 39.37 -23.57 -13.17
C TRP A 52 37.99 -23.71 -12.56
N PHE A 53 37.74 -23.05 -11.42
CA PHE A 53 36.40 -22.87 -10.86
C PHE A 53 36.10 -21.38 -10.76
N PRO A 54 34.87 -20.94 -11.10
CA PRO A 54 34.51 -19.54 -11.02
C PRO A 54 34.50 -19.08 -9.56
N PHE A 55 34.89 -17.84 -9.40
CA PHE A 55 34.99 -17.08 -8.17
C PHE A 55 33.67 -17.14 -7.39
N PHE A 56 33.52 -18.07 -6.48
CA PHE A 56 32.50 -17.97 -5.44
C PHE A 56 32.94 -16.82 -4.51
N MET A 57 32.21 -15.71 -4.55
CA MET A 57 32.26 -14.73 -3.47
C MET A 57 32.04 -15.49 -2.17
N LYS A 58 32.92 -15.32 -1.23
CA LYS A 58 32.80 -15.86 0.13
C LYS A 58 31.62 -15.14 0.74
N GLU A 59 30.43 -15.72 0.73
CA GLU A 59 29.32 -15.25 1.55
C GLU A 59 29.81 -15.27 3.01
N GLU A 60 29.85 -14.10 3.64
CA GLU A 60 30.11 -13.97 5.07
C GLU A 60 28.98 -14.71 5.76
N LYS A 61 29.33 -15.72 6.54
CA LYS A 61 28.37 -16.53 7.25
C LYS A 61 27.70 -15.67 8.31
N LYS A 62 26.45 -15.28 8.10
CA LYS A 62 25.65 -14.50 9.05
C LYS A 62 25.55 -15.29 10.36
N GLU A 63 26.04 -14.72 11.45
CA GLU A 63 26.13 -15.41 12.75
C GLU A 63 24.90 -15.16 13.61
N THR A 64 24.16 -14.07 13.40
CA THR A 64 23.02 -13.63 14.19
C THR A 64 21.81 -13.29 13.32
N VAL A 65 20.61 -13.27 13.92
CA VAL A 65 19.38 -12.86 13.24
C VAL A 65 19.46 -11.40 12.75
N GLN A 66 20.17 -10.54 13.48
CA GLN A 66 20.38 -9.14 13.12
C GLN A 66 21.19 -8.99 11.83
N ASP A 67 22.10 -9.93 11.55
CA ASP A 67 22.95 -9.90 10.35
C ASP A 67 22.16 -10.19 9.07
N THR A 68 20.98 -10.80 9.20
CA THR A 68 20.06 -11.05 8.06
C THR A 68 19.49 -9.75 7.51
N ILE A 69 19.34 -8.71 8.33
CA ILE A 69 18.81 -7.41 7.90
C ILE A 69 19.97 -6.46 7.59
N PRO A 70 20.24 -6.16 6.29
CA PRO A 70 21.53 -5.60 5.86
C PRO A 70 21.60 -4.07 5.89
N TYR A 71 20.99 -3.39 6.87
CA TYR A 71 21.27 -1.96 7.05
C TYR A 71 22.25 -1.73 8.21
N LYS A 72 23.03 -0.65 8.15
CA LYS A 72 24.00 -0.30 9.19
C LYS A 72 23.36 0.43 10.36
N ARG A 73 22.53 1.41 10.08
CA ARG A 73 21.82 2.19 11.09
C ARG A 73 20.60 2.91 10.51
N MET A 74 19.57 3.05 11.32
CA MET A 74 18.42 3.90 11.10
C MET A 74 18.55 5.16 11.95
N LEU A 75 18.38 6.34 11.37
CA LEU A 75 18.43 7.62 12.06
C LEU A 75 17.03 8.10 12.43
N LYS A 76 16.93 9.00 13.41
CA LYS A 76 15.66 9.53 13.90
C LYS A 76 14.87 10.27 12.81
N ASP A 77 15.56 10.95 11.88
CA ASP A 77 14.96 11.69 10.76
C ASP A 77 14.56 10.79 9.57
N GLY A 78 14.50 9.48 9.77
CA GLY A 78 14.10 8.52 8.76
C GLY A 78 15.17 8.15 7.73
N ILE A 79 16.37 8.74 7.80
CA ILE A 79 17.47 8.33 6.92
C ILE A 79 18.00 6.97 7.37
N CYS A 80 18.01 6.00 6.46
CA CYS A 80 18.62 4.71 6.68
C CYS A 80 19.94 4.62 5.91
N GLN A 81 21.03 4.28 6.61
CA GLN A 81 22.31 3.95 6.01
C GLN A 81 22.39 2.45 5.78
N ILE A 82 22.40 2.03 4.53
CA ILE A 82 22.53 0.62 4.11
C ILE A 82 24.00 0.23 4.12
N GLU A 83 24.79 0.89 3.33
CA GLU A 83 26.24 0.69 3.18
C GLU A 83 27.00 1.96 3.59
N LYS A 84 28.32 1.92 3.44
CA LYS A 84 29.17 3.08 3.79
C LYS A 84 28.76 4.34 3.01
N ASN A 85 28.39 4.17 1.75
CA ASN A 85 28.10 5.23 0.79
C ASN A 85 26.65 5.22 0.25
N LYS A 86 25.79 4.30 0.72
CA LYS A 86 24.39 4.22 0.29
C LYS A 86 23.43 4.62 1.42
N PHE A 87 22.54 5.53 1.11
CA PHE A 87 21.55 6.08 2.03
C PHE A 87 20.18 6.16 1.36
N ASN A 88 19.12 5.96 2.14
CA ASN A 88 17.76 6.08 1.63
C ASN A 88 16.79 6.73 2.60
N LYS A 89 15.65 7.12 2.06
CA LYS A 89 14.44 7.53 2.78
C LYS A 89 13.22 6.81 2.24
N THR A 90 12.18 6.73 3.07
CA THR A 90 10.91 6.10 2.71
C THR A 90 9.77 7.09 2.91
N ILE A 91 8.86 7.14 1.95
CA ILE A 91 7.63 7.93 1.95
C ILE A 91 6.46 6.95 1.96
N ARG A 92 5.48 7.16 2.84
CA ARG A 92 4.18 6.51 2.77
C ARG A 92 3.28 7.35 1.87
N PHE A 93 2.61 6.73 0.92
CA PHE A 93 1.61 7.41 0.10
C PHE A 93 0.26 6.69 0.18
N LEU A 94 -0.80 7.44 -0.08
CA LEU A 94 -2.16 6.92 -0.03
C LEU A 94 -2.66 6.62 -1.43
N ASP A 95 -3.60 5.71 -1.52
CA ASP A 95 -4.28 5.39 -2.77
C ASP A 95 -5.27 6.51 -3.15
N ILE A 96 -5.58 6.59 -4.43
CA ILE A 96 -6.62 7.42 -5.00
C ILE A 96 -7.59 6.55 -5.78
N ASN A 97 -8.83 7.00 -5.95
CA ASN A 97 -9.87 6.25 -6.66
C ASN A 97 -9.68 6.27 -8.19
N TYR A 98 -8.49 5.94 -8.66
CA TYR A 98 -8.10 5.97 -10.06
C TYR A 98 -9.11 5.24 -10.97
N ARG A 99 -9.59 4.06 -10.57
CA ARG A 99 -10.50 3.24 -11.36
C ARG A 99 -11.93 3.78 -11.48
N LEU A 100 -12.32 4.67 -10.57
CA LEU A 100 -13.65 5.30 -10.58
C LEU A 100 -13.65 6.65 -11.29
N MET A 101 -12.49 7.10 -11.79
CA MET A 101 -12.35 8.36 -12.53
C MET A 101 -12.82 8.20 -13.98
N GLU A 102 -13.13 9.34 -14.62
CA GLU A 102 -13.38 9.38 -16.05
C GLU A 102 -12.10 9.00 -16.82
N GLU A 103 -12.25 8.44 -18.03
CA GLU A 103 -11.13 7.95 -18.85
C GLU A 103 -10.07 9.03 -19.10
N ALA A 104 -10.50 10.28 -19.33
CA ALA A 104 -9.59 11.42 -19.51
C ALA A 104 -8.75 11.72 -18.25
N ASP A 105 -9.33 11.59 -17.05
CA ASP A 105 -8.61 11.77 -15.79
C ASP A 105 -7.64 10.60 -15.54
N GLN A 106 -8.03 9.37 -15.89
CA GLN A 106 -7.16 8.20 -15.81
C GLN A 106 -5.94 8.35 -16.74
N GLU A 107 -6.14 8.79 -17.98
CA GLU A 107 -5.04 9.07 -18.92
C GLU A 107 -4.10 10.17 -18.41
N SER A 108 -4.65 11.23 -17.79
CA SER A 108 -3.85 12.30 -17.18
C SER A 108 -2.96 11.77 -16.06
N ILE A 109 -3.54 11.00 -15.12
CA ILE A 109 -2.79 10.42 -14.01
C ILE A 109 -1.74 9.41 -14.49
N PHE A 110 -2.08 8.60 -15.51
CA PHE A 110 -1.12 7.69 -16.12
C PHE A 110 0.08 8.43 -16.75
N SER A 111 -0.19 9.54 -17.44
CA SER A 111 0.84 10.40 -18.03
C SER A 111 1.72 11.05 -16.94
N GLU A 112 1.10 11.54 -15.86
CA GLU A 112 1.82 12.12 -14.73
C GLU A 112 2.66 11.06 -13.99
N PHE A 113 2.15 9.85 -13.84
CA PHE A 113 2.93 8.74 -13.24
C PHE A 113 4.08 8.32 -14.14
N SER A 114 3.91 8.30 -15.45
CA SER A 114 4.99 8.07 -16.43
C SER A 114 6.08 9.14 -16.31
N SER A 115 5.67 10.40 -16.20
CA SER A 115 6.58 11.53 -15.98
C SER A 115 7.29 11.43 -14.63
N PHE A 116 6.59 10.96 -13.59
CA PHE A 116 7.17 10.70 -12.28
C PHE A 116 8.24 9.59 -12.33
N LEU A 117 8.02 8.51 -13.06
CA LEU A 117 9.08 7.49 -13.26
C LEU A 117 10.28 8.10 -14.00
N ASN A 118 10.03 8.94 -15.00
CA ASN A 118 11.08 9.62 -15.75
C ASN A 118 11.87 10.66 -14.93
N PHE A 119 11.34 11.13 -13.80
CA PHE A 119 12.07 11.97 -12.87
C PHE A 119 13.33 11.28 -12.32
N PHE A 120 13.28 9.96 -12.08
CA PHE A 120 14.40 9.21 -11.55
C PHE A 120 15.45 8.96 -12.63
N ASN A 121 16.71 9.19 -12.28
CA ASN A 121 17.86 8.91 -13.13
C ASN A 121 18.61 7.66 -12.64
N SER A 122 19.64 7.24 -13.38
CA SER A 122 20.43 6.03 -13.09
C SER A 122 21.19 6.06 -11.76
N SER A 123 21.30 7.23 -11.10
CA SER A 123 21.97 7.36 -9.79
C SER A 123 21.04 7.13 -8.60
N VAL A 124 19.76 6.86 -8.86
CA VAL A 124 18.73 6.65 -7.84
C VAL A 124 18.08 5.29 -8.07
N GLU A 125 18.08 4.47 -7.03
CA GLU A 125 17.34 3.21 -7.02
C GLU A 125 16.02 3.44 -6.27
N VAL A 126 14.92 2.97 -6.85
CA VAL A 126 13.57 3.19 -6.33
C VAL A 126 12.92 1.86 -6.02
N GLU A 127 12.24 1.79 -4.90
CA GLU A 127 11.46 0.64 -4.47
C GLU A 127 10.05 1.08 -4.10
N PHE A 128 9.04 0.51 -4.77
CA PHE A 128 7.65 0.56 -4.34
C PHE A 128 7.33 -0.70 -3.55
N SER A 129 6.81 -0.55 -2.36
CA SER A 129 6.41 -1.67 -1.49
C SER A 129 4.93 -1.54 -1.13
N TYR A 130 4.16 -2.57 -1.46
CA TYR A 130 2.74 -2.72 -1.11
C TYR A 130 2.64 -3.78 -0.03
N VAL A 131 2.19 -3.37 1.14
CA VAL A 131 2.08 -4.24 2.31
C VAL A 131 0.62 -4.49 2.61
N ASN A 132 0.17 -5.72 2.40
CA ASN A 132 -1.10 -6.22 2.87
C ASN A 132 -0.88 -6.91 4.22
N SER A 133 -1.55 -6.45 5.27
CA SER A 133 -1.50 -7.06 6.60
C SER A 133 -2.90 -7.34 7.12
N ILE A 134 -3.10 -8.54 7.65
CA ILE A 134 -4.33 -8.92 8.35
C ILE A 134 -4.10 -8.64 9.84
N GLY A 135 -4.88 -7.74 10.42
CA GLY A 135 -4.79 -7.36 11.83
C GLY A 135 -6.05 -6.68 12.32
N GLU A 136 -6.09 -6.38 13.62
CA GLU A 136 -7.11 -5.47 14.14
C GLU A 136 -6.90 -4.10 13.50
N ASN A 137 -7.90 -3.62 12.78
CA ASN A 137 -7.88 -2.34 12.08
C ASN A 137 -8.05 -1.19 13.08
N ASP A 138 -7.05 -0.98 13.95
CA ASP A 138 -6.99 0.13 14.91
C ASP A 138 -7.12 1.51 14.21
N GLU A 139 -6.74 1.59 12.94
CA GLU A 139 -6.85 2.83 12.17
C GLU A 139 -8.31 3.14 11.79
N ILE A 140 -9.10 2.15 11.35
CA ILE A 140 -10.52 2.38 11.00
C ILE A 140 -11.33 2.63 12.26
N SER A 141 -11.04 1.95 13.37
CA SER A 141 -11.73 2.19 14.65
C SER A 141 -11.48 3.61 15.17
N LYS A 142 -10.31 4.19 14.92
CA LYS A 142 -10.00 5.61 15.24
C LYS A 142 -10.63 6.60 14.26
N LEU A 143 -11.00 6.16 13.06
CA LEU A 143 -11.64 6.99 12.05
C LEU A 143 -13.16 7.07 12.23
N ILE A 144 -13.77 6.07 12.89
CA ILE A 144 -15.19 6.03 13.26
C ILE A 144 -15.33 6.76 14.62
N ASP A 145 -15.17 8.08 14.60
CA ASP A 145 -15.33 8.94 15.78
C ASP A 145 -16.75 9.55 15.78
N ILE A 146 -17.71 8.86 16.39
CA ILE A 146 -19.04 9.38 16.62
C ILE A 146 -19.03 10.01 18.02
N LYS A 147 -19.10 11.32 18.06
CA LYS A 147 -19.08 12.10 19.30
C LYS A 147 -20.42 11.96 20.04
N GLU A 148 -20.34 11.88 21.36
CA GLU A 148 -21.52 12.04 22.21
C GLU A 148 -21.97 13.51 22.20
N ASN A 149 -23.31 13.71 22.23
CA ASN A 149 -23.90 15.04 22.27
C ASN A 149 -24.74 15.19 23.57
N ILE A 150 -25.12 16.43 23.91
CA ILE A 150 -25.97 16.73 25.07
C ILE A 150 -27.44 16.55 24.66
N ASP A 151 -27.80 15.29 24.35
CA ASP A 151 -29.17 14.89 24.01
C ASP A 151 -29.48 13.46 24.50
N ASP A 152 -30.70 12.98 24.29
CA ASP A 152 -31.15 11.65 24.75
C ASP A 152 -30.79 10.52 23.76
N PHE A 153 -29.97 10.77 22.73
CA PHE A 153 -29.69 9.82 21.63
C PHE A 153 -28.31 9.16 21.70
N ASN A 154 -27.56 9.34 22.78
CA ASN A 154 -26.20 8.78 22.90
C ASN A 154 -26.20 7.23 22.93
N GLU A 155 -27.27 6.61 23.43
CA GLU A 155 -27.39 5.14 23.36
C GLU A 155 -27.46 4.67 21.89
N ILE A 156 -28.25 5.35 21.05
CA ILE A 156 -28.37 5.05 19.62
C ILE A 156 -27.05 5.35 18.89
N ARG A 157 -26.32 6.43 19.25
CA ARG A 157 -24.99 6.72 18.72
C ARG A 157 -24.00 5.60 19.04
N ASN A 158 -24.04 5.07 20.25
CA ASN A 158 -23.18 3.96 20.67
C ASN A 158 -23.54 2.66 19.93
N GLU A 159 -24.81 2.34 19.76
CA GLU A 159 -25.23 1.19 18.95
C GLU A 159 -24.80 1.33 17.48
N TYR A 160 -24.96 2.52 16.92
CA TYR A 160 -24.54 2.81 15.56
C TYR A 160 -23.02 2.68 15.40
N ARG A 161 -22.25 3.21 16.36
CA ARG A 161 -20.79 3.03 16.41
C ARG A 161 -20.39 1.55 16.45
N GLN A 162 -21.04 0.76 17.31
CA GLN A 162 -20.79 -0.67 17.40
C GLN A 162 -21.14 -1.40 16.09
N MET A 163 -22.23 -1.00 15.45
CA MET A 163 -22.62 -1.54 14.15
C MET A 163 -21.54 -1.26 13.10
N LEU A 164 -21.03 -0.02 13.02
CA LEU A 164 -19.96 0.34 12.08
C LEU A 164 -18.67 -0.43 12.36
N LEU A 165 -18.25 -0.56 13.61
CA LEU A 165 -17.10 -1.36 14.01
C LEU A 165 -17.27 -2.83 13.61
N ASN A 166 -18.45 -3.40 13.83
CA ASN A 166 -18.77 -4.77 13.43
C ASN A 166 -18.82 -4.94 11.91
N GLN A 167 -19.27 -3.95 11.15
CA GLN A 167 -19.25 -3.98 9.69
C GLN A 167 -17.80 -3.84 9.16
N SER A 168 -17.02 -2.95 9.75
CA SER A 168 -15.60 -2.79 9.42
C SER A 168 -14.80 -4.08 9.67
N SER A 169 -15.09 -4.79 10.76
CA SER A 169 -14.43 -6.07 11.06
C SER A 169 -14.82 -7.21 10.11
N LYS A 170 -15.99 -7.11 9.46
CA LYS A 170 -16.43 -8.05 8.41
C LYS A 170 -15.87 -7.71 7.03
N GLY A 171 -15.44 -6.46 6.84
CA GLY A 171 -14.77 -6.04 5.63
C GLY A 171 -13.37 -6.65 5.55
N ASN A 172 -12.94 -7.10 4.38
CA ASN A 172 -11.62 -7.64 4.03
C ASN A 172 -10.88 -8.37 5.18
N ASN A 173 -11.58 -9.08 6.06
CA ASN A 173 -11.03 -9.77 7.24
C ASN A 173 -10.02 -8.94 8.06
N GLY A 174 -10.19 -7.61 8.12
CA GLY A 174 -9.24 -6.69 8.74
C GLY A 174 -7.98 -6.43 7.90
N LEU A 175 -8.04 -6.61 6.56
CA LEU A 175 -6.91 -6.34 5.67
C LEU A 175 -6.62 -4.83 5.62
N SER A 176 -5.44 -4.45 6.05
CA SER A 176 -4.87 -3.11 5.89
C SER A 176 -3.89 -3.11 4.73
N LYS A 177 -4.05 -2.14 3.80
CA LYS A 177 -3.13 -1.93 2.69
C LYS A 177 -2.31 -0.67 2.96
N SER A 178 -1.00 -0.81 2.92
CA SER A 178 -0.07 0.31 3.07
C SER A 178 0.91 0.35 1.90
N MET A 179 1.18 1.54 1.40
CA MET A 179 2.02 1.76 0.23
C MET A 179 3.20 2.65 0.58
N TYR A 180 4.39 2.22 0.18
CA TYR A 180 5.64 2.89 0.48
C TYR A 180 6.48 3.06 -0.77
N LEU A 181 7.16 4.19 -0.84
CA LEU A 181 8.20 4.49 -1.81
C LEU A 181 9.51 4.71 -1.08
N THR A 182 10.51 3.88 -1.35
CA THR A 182 11.87 4.03 -0.84
C THR A 182 12.79 4.42 -1.98
N PHE A 183 13.53 5.51 -1.82
CA PHE A 183 14.52 5.95 -2.80
C PHE A 183 15.91 5.95 -2.18
N THR A 184 16.85 5.32 -2.88
CA THR A 184 18.24 5.10 -2.46
C THR A 184 19.18 5.91 -3.31
N ILE A 185 20.12 6.59 -2.68
CA ILE A 185 21.17 7.38 -3.32
C ILE A 185 22.56 6.98 -2.83
N GLU A 186 23.57 7.23 -3.65
CA GLU A 186 24.97 7.15 -3.25
C GLU A 186 25.48 8.53 -2.82
N ALA A 187 26.20 8.61 -1.70
CA ALA A 187 26.86 9.81 -1.21
C ALA A 187 28.14 9.46 -0.44
N GLU A 188 29.10 10.35 -0.42
CA GLU A 188 30.38 10.12 0.25
C GLU A 188 30.24 10.11 1.77
N ASP A 189 29.37 10.95 2.31
CA ASP A 189 29.10 11.07 3.73
C ASP A 189 27.62 11.35 4.03
N LEU A 190 27.24 11.27 5.33
CA LEU A 190 25.88 11.49 5.79
C LEU A 190 25.38 12.93 5.54
N LYS A 191 26.27 13.94 5.59
CA LYS A 191 25.88 15.35 5.41
C LYS A 191 25.46 15.60 3.97
N GLN A 192 26.22 15.09 3.02
CA GLN A 192 25.88 15.16 1.59
C GLN A 192 24.62 14.35 1.29
N ALA A 193 24.52 13.13 1.88
CA ALA A 193 23.33 12.29 1.74
C ALA A 193 22.08 13.02 2.20
N LYS A 194 22.13 13.64 3.38
CA LYS A 194 20.99 14.37 3.96
C LYS A 194 20.46 15.46 3.04
N SER A 195 21.32 16.35 2.56
CA SER A 195 20.91 17.45 1.66
C SER A 195 20.31 16.93 0.33
N ARG A 196 20.87 15.85 -0.23
CA ARG A 196 20.36 15.26 -1.46
C ARG A 196 19.01 14.54 -1.25
N LEU A 197 18.87 13.80 -0.14
CA LEU A 197 17.65 13.10 0.22
C LEU A 197 16.51 14.08 0.54
N GLU A 198 16.77 15.18 1.28
CA GLU A 198 15.79 16.22 1.58
C GLU A 198 15.27 16.91 0.31
N ARG A 199 16.16 17.19 -0.65
CA ARG A 199 15.74 17.73 -1.93
C ARG A 199 14.86 16.76 -2.72
N MET A 200 15.31 15.51 -2.83
CA MET A 200 14.56 14.46 -3.54
C MET A 200 13.20 14.20 -2.87
N GLU A 201 13.15 14.23 -1.55
CA GLU A 201 11.91 14.13 -0.77
C GLU A 201 10.89 15.20 -1.19
N MET A 202 11.32 16.46 -1.28
CA MET A 202 10.45 17.55 -1.72
C MET A 202 9.97 17.35 -3.16
N ASP A 203 10.86 16.92 -4.05
CA ASP A 203 10.52 16.70 -5.45
C ASP A 203 9.51 15.53 -5.59
N VAL A 204 9.72 14.43 -4.86
CA VAL A 204 8.80 13.27 -4.85
C VAL A 204 7.44 13.66 -4.27
N LEU A 205 7.39 14.41 -3.16
CA LEU A 205 6.13 14.87 -2.56
C LEU A 205 5.36 15.80 -3.52
N ASN A 206 6.07 16.67 -4.26
CA ASN A 206 5.46 17.54 -5.25
C ASN A 206 4.86 16.75 -6.42
N ASN A 207 5.55 15.72 -6.93
CA ASN A 207 5.01 14.84 -7.96
C ASN A 207 3.75 14.10 -7.47
N PHE A 208 3.76 13.54 -6.26
CA PHE A 208 2.55 12.93 -5.69
C PHE A 208 1.41 13.93 -5.55
N LYS A 209 1.71 15.16 -5.12
CA LYS A 209 0.69 16.22 -5.01
C LYS A 209 0.08 16.59 -6.36
N GLN A 210 0.86 16.64 -7.45
CA GLN A 210 0.35 16.87 -8.81
C GLN A 210 -0.66 15.79 -9.21
N MET A 211 -0.35 14.50 -8.95
CA MET A 211 -1.27 13.38 -9.16
C MET A 211 -2.45 13.35 -8.18
N GLY A 212 -2.60 14.33 -7.29
CA GLY A 212 -3.66 14.32 -6.25
C GLY A 212 -3.43 13.32 -5.12
N VAL A 213 -2.26 12.69 -5.05
CA VAL A 213 -1.90 11.67 -4.05
C VAL A 213 -1.38 12.33 -2.78
N LYS A 214 -1.93 11.95 -1.62
CA LYS A 214 -1.39 12.35 -0.32
C LYS A 214 -0.23 11.46 0.06
N ALA A 215 0.90 12.06 0.43
CA ALA A 215 2.11 11.34 0.80
C ALA A 215 2.75 11.96 2.05
N TYR A 216 3.41 11.13 2.86
CA TYR A 216 4.03 11.49 4.14
C TYR A 216 5.42 10.88 4.22
N VAL A 217 6.39 11.66 4.68
CA VAL A 217 7.74 11.15 4.95
C VAL A 217 7.71 10.37 6.25
N LEU A 218 8.26 9.18 6.26
CA LEU A 218 8.39 8.38 7.47
C LEU A 218 9.66 8.79 8.24
N ASP A 219 9.50 8.96 9.55
CA ASP A 219 10.64 9.08 10.44
C ASP A 219 11.25 7.72 10.78
N GLY A 220 12.30 7.71 11.63
CA GLY A 220 13.00 6.47 11.94
C GLY A 220 12.17 5.49 12.76
N GLU A 221 11.29 5.95 13.64
CA GLU A 221 10.41 5.10 14.46
C GLU A 221 9.33 4.47 13.59
N GLU A 222 8.73 5.25 12.72
CA GLU A 222 7.72 4.79 11.76
C GLU A 222 8.30 3.75 10.79
N ARG A 223 9.51 3.99 10.25
CA ARG A 223 10.19 3.02 9.38
C ARG A 223 10.51 1.72 10.09
N LEU A 224 11.02 1.78 11.33
CA LEU A 224 11.30 0.59 12.13
C LEU A 224 10.01 -0.18 12.42
N LYS A 225 8.91 0.52 12.68
CA LYS A 225 7.60 -0.10 12.86
C LYS A 225 7.14 -0.85 11.61
N VAL A 226 7.26 -0.25 10.42
CA VAL A 226 6.89 -0.93 9.16
C VAL A 226 7.70 -2.21 8.96
N ILE A 227 9.00 -2.18 9.18
CA ILE A 227 9.87 -3.36 9.03
C ILE A 227 9.54 -4.41 10.09
N HIS A 228 9.32 -3.99 11.34
CA HIS A 228 8.92 -4.89 12.42
C HIS A 228 7.59 -5.59 12.12
N ASP A 229 6.57 -4.85 11.69
CA ASP A 229 5.23 -5.38 11.42
C ASP A 229 5.24 -6.39 10.25
N ILE A 230 6.14 -6.20 9.27
CA ILE A 230 6.38 -7.19 8.21
C ILE A 230 7.05 -8.45 8.78
N LEU A 231 8.07 -8.30 9.60
CA LEU A 231 8.86 -9.42 10.13
C LEU A 231 8.13 -10.17 11.26
N ASN A 232 7.29 -9.47 12.03
CA ASN A 232 6.58 -9.96 13.21
C ASN A 232 5.08 -9.63 13.12
N PRO A 233 4.32 -10.22 12.18
CA PRO A 233 2.92 -9.82 11.91
C PRO A 233 1.94 -10.10 13.06
N ASN A 234 2.38 -10.70 14.16
CA ASN A 234 1.54 -11.00 15.32
C ASN A 234 2.00 -10.25 16.58
N ASP A 235 2.98 -9.36 16.48
CA ASP A 235 3.55 -8.63 17.61
C ASP A 235 3.48 -7.13 17.39
N LYS A 236 3.47 -6.33 18.45
CA LYS A 236 3.46 -4.86 18.38
C LYS A 236 4.83 -4.32 18.81
N LEU A 237 5.44 -3.50 17.96
CA LEU A 237 6.69 -2.83 18.30
C LEU A 237 6.47 -1.81 19.42
N VAL A 238 7.23 -1.96 20.50
CA VAL A 238 7.40 -0.93 21.54
C VAL A 238 8.83 -0.42 21.44
N PHE A 239 9.00 0.74 20.81
CA PHE A 239 10.32 1.33 20.54
C PHE A 239 10.25 2.85 20.59
N SER A 240 11.28 3.48 21.19
CA SER A 240 11.59 4.90 21.01
C SER A 240 13.11 5.10 20.92
N PHE A 241 13.53 6.14 20.18
CA PHE A 241 14.96 6.49 20.12
C PHE A 241 15.51 6.99 21.48
N GLU A 242 14.65 7.40 22.39
CA GLU A 242 15.07 7.80 23.73
C GLU A 242 15.47 6.58 24.58
N ASP A 243 14.65 5.52 24.52
CA ASP A 243 14.94 4.26 25.22
C ASP A 243 16.18 3.57 24.65
N LEU A 244 16.39 3.68 23.34
CA LEU A 244 17.57 3.13 22.65
C LEU A 244 18.89 3.64 23.25
N LYS A 245 18.95 4.92 23.66
CA LYS A 245 20.19 5.50 24.25
C LYS A 245 20.62 4.81 25.55
N TYR A 246 19.68 4.27 26.30
CA TYR A 246 19.92 3.66 27.59
C TYR A 246 19.99 2.14 27.52
N SER A 247 19.48 1.52 26.47
CA SER A 247 19.41 0.06 26.33
C SER A 247 20.75 -0.59 26.00
N GLY A 248 21.65 0.12 25.34
CA GLY A 248 22.89 -0.43 24.78
C GLY A 248 22.67 -1.40 23.62
N LEU A 249 21.45 -1.42 23.06
CA LEU A 249 21.05 -2.21 21.89
C LEU A 249 21.14 -1.36 20.63
N THR A 250 21.02 -1.99 19.46
CA THR A 250 20.84 -1.30 18.18
C THR A 250 19.37 -1.36 17.76
N THR A 251 18.99 -0.58 16.77
CA THR A 251 17.61 -0.61 16.23
C THR A 251 17.23 -1.99 15.68
N LYS A 252 18.21 -2.81 15.30
CA LYS A 252 17.97 -4.15 14.76
C LYS A 252 17.42 -5.13 15.79
N GLU A 253 17.90 -5.07 17.04
CA GLU A 253 17.41 -5.94 18.11
C GLU A 253 15.93 -5.77 18.40
N TYR A 254 15.36 -4.60 18.10
CA TYR A 254 13.93 -4.32 18.32
C TYR A 254 13.03 -4.82 17.20
N ILE A 255 13.54 -4.95 15.96
CA ILE A 255 12.71 -5.27 14.80
C ILE A 255 12.81 -6.71 14.33
N VAL A 256 13.91 -7.41 14.67
CA VAL A 256 14.12 -8.78 14.20
C VAL A 256 13.23 -9.79 14.94
N PRO A 257 12.76 -10.83 14.25
CA PRO A 257 12.02 -11.92 14.89
C PRO A 257 12.95 -12.77 15.77
N PRO A 258 12.39 -13.66 16.61
CA PRO A 258 13.19 -14.56 17.44
C PRO A 258 14.14 -15.47 16.64
N SER A 259 13.76 -15.84 15.42
CA SER A 259 14.58 -16.70 14.55
C SER A 259 14.21 -16.57 13.08
N PHE A 260 15.20 -16.78 12.21
CA PHE A 260 15.01 -17.09 10.80
C PHE A 260 15.45 -18.53 10.53
N ASN A 261 14.70 -19.24 9.68
CA ASN A 261 15.04 -20.59 9.25
C ASN A 261 14.93 -20.75 7.73
N PHE A 262 16.07 -20.71 7.04
CA PHE A 262 16.21 -20.86 5.59
C PHE A 262 16.65 -22.28 5.18
N SER A 263 16.41 -23.30 6.01
CA SER A 263 16.83 -24.68 5.73
C SER A 263 16.11 -25.31 4.52
N LYS A 264 14.99 -24.75 4.09
CA LYS A 264 14.21 -25.22 2.95
C LYS A 264 14.49 -24.38 1.71
N PRO A 265 14.60 -25.02 0.52
CA PRO A 265 14.93 -24.27 -0.71
C PRO A 265 13.80 -23.36 -1.20
N THR A 266 12.54 -23.68 -0.90
CA THR A 266 11.36 -23.05 -1.50
C THR A 266 10.63 -22.08 -0.57
N TYR A 267 10.89 -22.15 0.73
CA TYR A 267 10.27 -21.28 1.73
C TYR A 267 11.18 -21.15 2.96
N PHE A 268 10.88 -20.19 3.82
CA PHE A 268 11.56 -20.00 5.10
C PHE A 268 10.55 -19.81 6.23
N LYS A 269 11.06 -19.71 7.45
CA LYS A 269 10.25 -19.32 8.61
C LYS A 269 10.84 -18.07 9.26
N THR A 270 9.96 -17.17 9.66
CA THR A 270 10.24 -16.05 10.57
C THR A 270 9.47 -16.30 11.86
N GLY A 271 10.19 -16.66 12.95
CA GLY A 271 9.56 -17.21 14.15
C GLY A 271 8.67 -18.41 13.82
N GLU A 272 7.38 -18.32 14.14
CA GLU A 272 6.38 -19.36 13.87
C GLU A 272 5.68 -19.22 12.51
N VAL A 273 5.94 -18.14 11.76
CA VAL A 273 5.27 -17.83 10.50
C VAL A 273 6.05 -18.44 9.33
N PHE A 274 5.34 -19.13 8.42
CA PHE A 274 5.88 -19.58 7.14
C PHE A 274 5.85 -18.46 6.13
N ALA A 275 6.93 -18.28 5.39
CA ALA A 275 7.05 -17.29 4.36
C ALA A 275 7.67 -17.87 3.08
N GLU A 276 7.24 -17.35 1.93
CA GLU A 276 7.76 -17.74 0.62
C GLU A 276 7.86 -16.51 -0.26
N VAL A 277 9.04 -16.31 -0.88
CA VAL A 277 9.25 -15.25 -1.86
C VAL A 277 9.27 -15.83 -3.26
N ASN A 278 8.50 -15.20 -4.12
CA ASN A 278 8.38 -15.52 -5.53
C ASN A 278 8.70 -14.26 -6.36
N PHE A 279 9.21 -14.43 -7.58
CA PHE A 279 9.36 -13.33 -8.53
C PHE A 279 8.42 -13.48 -9.72
N LEU A 280 7.97 -12.35 -10.27
CA LEU A 280 7.13 -12.33 -11.45
C LEU A 280 7.99 -12.30 -12.71
N GLN A 281 7.83 -13.29 -13.56
CA GLN A 281 8.41 -13.33 -14.89
C GLN A 281 7.36 -12.85 -15.90
N LEU A 282 7.61 -11.69 -16.51
CA LEU A 282 6.77 -11.13 -17.56
C LEU A 282 7.08 -11.86 -18.88
N LEU A 283 6.10 -12.54 -19.45
CA LEU A 283 6.24 -13.31 -20.69
C LEU A 283 5.65 -12.54 -21.88
N ALA A 284 4.59 -11.77 -21.67
CA ALA A 284 3.92 -10.98 -22.70
C ALA A 284 4.55 -9.60 -22.87
N SER A 285 4.41 -9.04 -24.08
CA SER A 285 4.66 -7.64 -24.37
C SER A 285 3.50 -6.74 -23.92
N ASP A 286 2.28 -7.29 -23.88
CA ASP A 286 1.04 -6.60 -23.53
C ASP A 286 0.58 -7.01 -22.13
N ILE A 287 0.71 -6.11 -21.15
CA ILE A 287 0.27 -6.28 -19.77
C ILE A 287 -0.88 -5.30 -19.54
N LYS A 288 -1.92 -5.76 -18.84
CA LYS A 288 -3.03 -4.89 -18.44
C LYS A 288 -2.78 -4.29 -17.07
N ASP A 289 -3.18 -3.05 -16.85
CA ASP A 289 -3.10 -2.31 -15.60
C ASP A 289 -3.91 -2.94 -14.44
N GLU A 290 -4.90 -3.79 -14.76
CA GLU A 290 -5.70 -4.53 -13.78
C GLU A 290 -4.90 -5.57 -12.99
N MET A 291 -3.75 -6.04 -13.51
CA MET A 291 -3.00 -7.16 -12.94
C MET A 291 -2.56 -6.89 -11.50
N LEU A 292 -2.00 -5.71 -11.22
CA LEU A 292 -1.52 -5.38 -9.86
C LEU A 292 -2.66 -5.38 -8.85
N SER A 293 -3.83 -4.85 -9.23
CA SER A 293 -4.98 -4.80 -8.35
C SER A 293 -5.54 -6.19 -8.02
N GLU A 294 -5.54 -7.13 -8.99
CA GLU A 294 -5.96 -8.50 -8.74
C GLU A 294 -5.03 -9.21 -7.73
N PHE A 295 -3.72 -8.97 -7.81
CA PHE A 295 -2.78 -9.47 -6.83
C PHE A 295 -3.03 -8.88 -5.44
N LEU A 296 -3.20 -7.56 -5.35
CA LEU A 296 -3.42 -6.85 -4.08
C LEU A 296 -4.82 -7.07 -3.49
N ALA A 297 -5.77 -7.61 -4.26
CA ALA A 297 -7.10 -7.98 -3.78
C ALA A 297 -7.12 -9.26 -2.95
N LEU A 298 -6.04 -10.05 -2.95
CA LEU A 298 -5.98 -11.25 -2.12
C LEU A 298 -5.93 -10.90 -0.63
N GLU A 299 -6.84 -11.50 0.14
CA GLU A 299 -7.01 -11.29 1.59
C GLU A 299 -5.96 -12.11 2.38
N GLU A 300 -4.68 -11.81 2.17
CA GLU A 300 -3.57 -12.53 2.81
C GLU A 300 -2.45 -11.57 3.21
N ASN A 301 -1.65 -11.96 4.21
CA ASN A 301 -0.44 -11.22 4.55
C ASN A 301 0.57 -11.35 3.41
N MET A 302 0.83 -10.25 2.74
CA MET A 302 1.67 -10.23 1.55
C MET A 302 2.41 -8.91 1.43
N VAL A 303 3.64 -8.97 0.96
CA VAL A 303 4.40 -7.81 0.50
C VAL A 303 4.68 -7.97 -0.98
N VAL A 304 4.24 -7.00 -1.78
CA VAL A 304 4.58 -6.91 -3.21
C VAL A 304 5.58 -5.79 -3.38
N THR A 305 6.72 -6.09 -3.97
CA THR A 305 7.83 -5.14 -4.09
C THR A 305 8.24 -4.98 -5.55
N PHE A 306 8.38 -3.73 -5.98
CA PHE A 306 8.90 -3.35 -7.27
C PHE A 306 10.20 -2.60 -7.07
N HIS A 307 11.31 -3.19 -7.46
CA HIS A 307 12.58 -2.46 -7.59
C HIS A 307 12.68 -1.91 -9.00
N ILE A 308 12.91 -0.62 -9.11
CA ILE A 308 12.99 0.12 -10.38
C ILE A 308 14.29 0.90 -10.40
N LYS A 309 15.10 0.65 -11.42
CA LYS A 309 16.37 1.34 -11.65
C LYS A 309 16.43 1.86 -13.07
N ALA A 310 16.55 3.16 -13.25
CA ALA A 310 16.72 3.74 -14.58
C ALA A 310 18.08 3.39 -15.17
N ILE A 311 18.10 3.02 -16.44
CA ILE A 311 19.34 2.87 -17.22
C ILE A 311 19.70 4.24 -17.80
N ASP A 312 21.00 4.55 -17.87
CA ASP A 312 21.45 5.74 -18.58
C ASP A 312 20.98 5.72 -20.05
N GLN A 313 20.44 6.83 -20.53
CA GLN A 313 19.81 6.90 -21.86
C GLN A 313 20.79 6.55 -22.99
N MET A 314 22.03 7.02 -22.87
CA MET A 314 23.06 6.71 -23.87
C MET A 314 23.42 5.22 -23.85
N GLU A 315 23.49 4.64 -22.68
CA GLU A 315 23.76 3.21 -22.51
C GLU A 315 22.60 2.35 -23.03
N ALA A 316 21.34 2.72 -22.73
CA ALA A 316 20.14 2.07 -23.22
C ALA A 316 20.12 2.05 -24.76
N ILE A 317 20.29 3.21 -25.41
CA ILE A 317 20.34 3.33 -26.85
C ILE A 317 21.47 2.48 -27.45
N LYS A 318 22.68 2.49 -26.85
CA LYS A 318 23.81 1.69 -27.27
C LYS A 318 23.53 0.19 -27.20
N ASN A 319 22.88 -0.26 -26.12
CA ASN A 319 22.55 -1.66 -25.94
C ASN A 319 21.49 -2.14 -26.95
N VAL A 320 20.46 -1.33 -27.22
CA VAL A 320 19.45 -1.64 -28.25
C VAL A 320 20.07 -1.66 -29.64
N LYS A 321 20.92 -0.69 -30.01
CA LYS A 321 21.65 -0.69 -31.28
C LYS A 321 22.54 -1.93 -31.46
N ARG A 322 23.24 -2.37 -30.40
CA ARG A 322 24.01 -3.62 -30.42
C ARG A 322 23.09 -4.82 -30.67
N LYS A 323 21.95 -4.89 -29.98
CA LYS A 323 20.98 -5.98 -30.17
C LYS A 323 20.44 -6.03 -31.59
N ILE A 324 20.09 -4.87 -32.18
CA ILE A 324 19.66 -4.77 -33.59
C ILE A 324 20.77 -5.30 -34.52
N THR A 325 22.04 -4.88 -34.31
CA THR A 325 23.18 -5.35 -35.11
C THR A 325 23.34 -6.88 -35.02
N ASP A 326 23.14 -7.46 -33.82
CA ASP A 326 23.27 -8.91 -33.66
C ASP A 326 22.08 -9.66 -34.30
N LEU A 327 20.86 -9.13 -34.22
CA LEU A 327 19.71 -9.65 -34.94
C LEU A 327 19.89 -9.58 -36.45
N ASP A 328 20.40 -8.48 -36.97
CA ASP A 328 20.69 -8.32 -38.41
C ASP A 328 21.77 -9.31 -38.87
N LYS A 329 22.82 -9.60 -38.06
CA LYS A 329 23.81 -10.64 -38.33
C LYS A 329 23.15 -12.03 -38.36
N MET A 330 22.34 -12.35 -37.37
CA MET A 330 21.60 -13.63 -37.33
C MET A 330 20.71 -13.79 -38.57
N LYS A 331 19.97 -12.73 -38.96
CA LYS A 331 19.17 -12.69 -40.18
C LYS A 331 20.02 -12.97 -41.44
N LEU A 332 21.21 -12.38 -41.49
CA LEU A 332 22.14 -12.56 -42.62
C LEU A 332 22.72 -13.99 -42.66
N GLU A 333 22.97 -14.59 -41.50
CA GLU A 333 23.43 -16.00 -41.39
C GLU A 333 22.35 -16.98 -41.81
N GLU A 334 21.09 -16.77 -41.39
CA GLU A 334 19.95 -17.58 -41.81
C GLU A 334 19.67 -17.46 -43.30
N ASN A 335 19.75 -16.25 -43.87
CA ASN A 335 19.69 -16.05 -45.33
C ASN A 335 20.79 -16.82 -46.09
N LYS A 336 22.02 -16.80 -45.60
CA LYS A 336 23.11 -17.58 -46.19
C LYS A 336 22.88 -19.10 -46.12
N LYS A 337 22.27 -19.59 -45.02
CA LYS A 337 21.90 -20.99 -44.90
C LYS A 337 20.77 -21.37 -45.85
N ALA A 338 19.73 -20.52 -45.95
CA ALA A 338 18.62 -20.73 -46.90
C ALA A 338 19.12 -20.82 -48.36
N VAL A 339 19.97 -19.89 -48.80
CA VAL A 339 20.58 -19.91 -50.14
C VAL A 339 21.39 -21.17 -50.38
N ARG A 340 22.21 -21.61 -49.40
CA ARG A 340 23.00 -22.85 -49.51
C ARG A 340 22.15 -24.11 -49.56
N ALA A 341 21.00 -24.09 -48.93
CA ALA A 341 20.06 -25.21 -48.86
C ALA A 341 19.02 -25.20 -49.99
N GLY A 342 19.06 -24.19 -50.89
CA GLY A 342 18.12 -24.07 -52.03
C GLY A 342 16.70 -23.64 -51.64
N TYR A 343 16.51 -23.05 -50.49
CA TYR A 343 15.23 -22.51 -50.05
C TYR A 343 15.11 -21.03 -50.44
N ASP A 344 13.87 -20.57 -50.56
CA ASP A 344 13.54 -19.18 -50.87
C ASP A 344 14.00 -18.24 -49.71
N ILE A 345 14.62 -17.11 -50.06
CA ILE A 345 15.14 -16.12 -49.13
C ILE A 345 14.06 -15.51 -48.23
N ASP A 346 12.79 -15.57 -48.64
CA ASP A 346 11.67 -15.03 -47.91
C ASP A 346 11.17 -15.93 -46.75
N ILE A 347 11.76 -17.12 -46.58
CA ILE A 347 11.42 -18.04 -45.44
C ILE A 347 12.41 -17.79 -44.28
N LEU A 348 12.37 -16.59 -43.75
CA LEU A 348 13.05 -16.31 -42.48
C LEU A 348 12.20 -16.80 -41.28
N PRO A 349 12.82 -17.28 -40.19
CA PRO A 349 12.09 -17.52 -38.95
C PRO A 349 11.31 -16.26 -38.55
N SER A 350 9.98 -16.39 -38.38
CA SER A 350 9.07 -15.29 -38.03
C SER A 350 9.57 -14.49 -36.83
N ASP A 351 10.14 -15.19 -35.85
CA ASP A 351 10.68 -14.61 -34.61
C ASP A 351 11.79 -13.59 -34.85
N LEU A 352 12.71 -13.87 -35.82
CA LEU A 352 13.80 -12.93 -36.16
C LEU A 352 13.29 -11.66 -36.84
N VAL A 353 12.22 -11.77 -37.62
CA VAL A 353 11.59 -10.62 -38.30
C VAL A 353 10.89 -9.75 -37.27
N THR A 354 10.09 -10.38 -36.39
CA THR A 354 9.33 -9.70 -35.34
C THR A 354 10.24 -9.00 -34.34
N TYR A 355 11.24 -9.72 -33.77
CA TYR A 355 12.19 -9.12 -32.83
C TYR A 355 13.03 -8.01 -33.44
N GLY A 356 13.34 -8.11 -34.75
CA GLY A 356 14.06 -7.06 -35.45
C GLY A 356 13.23 -5.79 -35.61
N ALA A 357 11.93 -5.91 -35.89
CA ALA A 357 10.99 -4.79 -35.97
C ALA A 357 10.75 -4.16 -34.58
N GLU A 358 10.49 -4.96 -33.57
CA GLU A 358 10.31 -4.52 -32.17
C GLU A 358 11.55 -3.76 -31.66
N ALA A 359 12.76 -4.27 -31.89
CA ALA A 359 13.97 -3.61 -31.48
C ALA A 359 14.19 -2.25 -32.18
N LYS A 360 13.77 -2.12 -33.45
CA LYS A 360 13.83 -0.84 -34.18
C LYS A 360 12.78 0.15 -33.67
N ASN A 361 11.57 -0.31 -33.37
CA ASN A 361 10.52 0.51 -32.76
C ASN A 361 10.98 1.02 -31.40
N LEU A 362 11.50 0.12 -30.53
CA LEU A 362 12.05 0.49 -29.23
C LEU A 362 13.18 1.54 -29.37
N LEU A 363 14.06 1.40 -30.38
CA LEU A 363 15.10 2.40 -30.63
C LEU A 363 14.51 3.76 -31.01
N SER A 364 13.44 3.77 -31.82
CA SER A 364 12.74 5.00 -32.20
C SER A 364 12.07 5.67 -31.01
N GLU A 365 11.41 4.90 -30.15
CA GLU A 365 10.80 5.38 -28.92
C GLU A 365 11.82 6.02 -27.97
N LEU A 366 12.95 5.35 -27.73
CA LEU A 366 14.04 5.86 -26.91
C LEU A 366 14.72 7.11 -27.48
N GLN A 367 14.67 7.33 -28.82
CA GLN A 367 15.32 8.48 -29.45
C GLN A 367 14.38 9.68 -29.65
N ASN A 368 13.10 9.45 -29.86
CA ASN A 368 12.15 10.46 -30.33
C ASN A 368 11.03 10.79 -29.33
N HIS A 369 10.88 10.01 -28.25
CA HIS A 369 9.86 10.19 -27.23
C HIS A 369 10.51 10.30 -25.85
N ASP A 370 9.76 10.80 -24.86
CA ASP A 370 10.19 10.88 -23.46
C ASP A 370 10.19 9.49 -22.79
N GLU A 371 10.66 8.46 -23.52
CA GLU A 371 10.80 7.10 -23.03
C GLU A 371 12.19 6.85 -22.46
N LYS A 372 12.25 6.27 -21.27
CA LYS A 372 13.46 5.73 -20.65
C LYS A 372 13.39 4.22 -20.55
N MET A 373 14.55 3.60 -20.32
CA MET A 373 14.59 2.18 -19.96
C MET A 373 14.85 2.01 -18.47
N PHE A 374 14.07 1.11 -17.88
CA PHE A 374 14.19 0.70 -16.48
C PHE A 374 14.51 -0.78 -16.38
N LEU A 375 15.34 -1.14 -15.42
CA LEU A 375 15.47 -2.50 -14.92
C LEU A 375 14.47 -2.68 -13.77
N VAL A 376 13.55 -3.63 -13.91
CA VAL A 376 12.47 -3.85 -12.96
C VAL A 376 12.53 -5.28 -12.41
N THR A 377 12.48 -5.40 -11.08
CA THR A 377 12.32 -6.67 -10.36
C THR A 377 11.01 -6.62 -9.61
N ILE A 378 10.14 -7.63 -9.77
CA ILE A 378 8.85 -7.71 -9.10
C ILE A 378 8.84 -8.95 -8.21
N LEU A 379 8.65 -8.74 -6.91
CA LEU A 379 8.67 -9.78 -5.90
C LEU A 379 7.34 -9.86 -5.15
N PHE A 380 6.99 -11.08 -4.73
CA PHE A 380 5.83 -11.38 -3.89
C PHE A 380 6.31 -12.19 -2.70
N MET A 381 6.34 -11.59 -1.52
CA MET A 381 6.57 -12.27 -0.27
C MET A 381 5.23 -12.57 0.40
N ASN A 382 4.90 -13.83 0.55
CA ASN A 382 3.65 -14.29 1.15
C ASN A 382 3.94 -14.90 2.51
N MET A 383 3.07 -14.63 3.49
CA MET A 383 3.26 -15.05 4.88
C MET A 383 1.99 -15.68 5.43
N SER A 384 2.13 -16.79 6.17
CA SER A 384 1.00 -17.46 6.83
C SER A 384 1.44 -18.26 8.03
N LYS A 385 0.55 -18.42 9.03
CA LYS A 385 0.76 -19.32 10.18
C LYS A 385 0.72 -20.80 9.78
N SER A 386 0.13 -21.14 8.64
CA SER A 386 -0.02 -22.50 8.14
C SER A 386 0.64 -22.67 6.78
N LYS A 387 1.46 -23.72 6.62
CA LYS A 387 2.10 -24.02 5.33
C LYS A 387 1.06 -24.33 4.25
N GLY A 388 -0.02 -25.06 4.58
CA GLY A 388 -1.09 -25.35 3.62
C GLY A 388 -1.81 -24.09 3.13
N LYS A 389 -2.05 -23.11 4.02
CA LYS A 389 -2.62 -21.83 3.62
C LYS A 389 -1.66 -21.05 2.73
N LEU A 390 -0.36 -21.02 3.06
CA LEU A 390 0.68 -20.40 2.22
C LEU A 390 0.71 -21.00 0.81
N ASP A 391 0.64 -22.35 0.70
CA ASP A 391 0.64 -23.04 -0.59
C ASP A 391 -0.60 -22.68 -1.43
N ASN A 392 -1.77 -22.53 -0.80
CA ASN A 392 -3.01 -22.10 -1.47
C ASN A 392 -2.90 -20.65 -1.98
N THR A 393 -2.33 -19.75 -1.18
CA THR A 393 -2.09 -18.35 -1.57
C THR A 393 -1.15 -18.28 -2.77
N VAL A 394 -0.04 -19.00 -2.74
CA VAL A 394 0.91 -19.06 -3.87
C VAL A 394 0.26 -19.65 -5.12
N PHE A 395 -0.61 -20.65 -4.96
CA PHE A 395 -1.37 -21.23 -6.07
C PHE A 395 -2.34 -20.20 -6.70
N ALA A 396 -3.06 -19.42 -5.87
CA ALA A 396 -3.94 -18.34 -6.32
C ALA A 396 -3.16 -17.28 -7.09
N LEU A 397 -2.01 -16.83 -6.57
CA LEU A 397 -1.13 -15.88 -7.25
C LEU A 397 -0.62 -16.40 -8.59
N LYS A 398 -0.23 -17.68 -8.67
CA LYS A 398 0.17 -18.31 -9.95
C LYS A 398 -0.98 -18.32 -10.96
N SER A 399 -2.21 -18.53 -10.49
CA SER A 399 -3.40 -18.52 -11.34
C SER A 399 -3.67 -17.12 -11.90
N ILE A 400 -3.52 -16.08 -11.07
CA ILE A 400 -3.62 -14.68 -11.51
C ILE A 400 -2.52 -14.37 -12.53
N ALA A 401 -1.27 -14.68 -12.22
CA ALA A 401 -0.14 -14.44 -13.14
C ALA A 401 -0.36 -15.10 -14.51
N ASN A 402 -0.82 -16.33 -14.54
CA ASN A 402 -1.08 -17.06 -15.79
C ASN A 402 -2.21 -16.41 -16.62
N ARG A 403 -3.25 -15.84 -15.99
CA ARG A 403 -4.32 -15.09 -16.72
C ARG A 403 -3.78 -13.88 -17.46
N HIS A 404 -2.74 -13.24 -16.90
CA HIS A 404 -2.10 -12.07 -17.49
C HIS A 404 -0.83 -12.42 -18.30
N ASN A 405 -0.73 -13.68 -18.80
CA ASN A 405 0.45 -14.14 -19.55
C ASN A 405 1.79 -13.87 -18.83
N CYS A 406 1.78 -14.00 -17.52
CA CYS A 406 2.96 -13.91 -16.65
C CYS A 406 3.19 -15.26 -15.96
N SER A 407 4.37 -15.45 -15.40
CA SER A 407 4.70 -16.66 -14.64
C SER A 407 5.29 -16.29 -13.29
N LEU A 408 4.64 -16.74 -12.21
CA LEU A 408 5.19 -16.58 -10.87
C LEU A 408 6.14 -17.73 -10.54
N LYS A 409 7.41 -17.43 -10.31
CA LYS A 409 8.49 -18.39 -10.06
C LYS A 409 8.99 -18.26 -8.62
N ASN A 410 9.28 -19.40 -7.99
CA ASN A 410 9.87 -19.44 -6.66
C ASN A 410 11.38 -19.07 -6.72
N LEU A 411 11.87 -18.35 -5.72
CA LEU A 411 13.30 -18.06 -5.51
C LEU A 411 13.99 -19.24 -4.81
N ASN A 412 14.10 -20.38 -5.50
CA ASN A 412 14.72 -21.57 -4.96
C ASN A 412 16.15 -21.29 -4.48
N TYR A 413 16.45 -21.66 -3.23
CA TYR A 413 17.74 -21.47 -2.55
C TYR A 413 18.18 -19.98 -2.37
N ARG A 414 17.29 -19.02 -2.68
CA ARG A 414 17.53 -17.58 -2.56
C ARG A 414 16.43 -16.89 -1.76
N GLN A 415 15.80 -17.62 -0.83
CA GLN A 415 14.71 -17.10 -0.02
C GLN A 415 15.17 -16.01 0.96
N GLU A 416 16.43 -16.06 1.42
CA GLU A 416 17.02 -15.02 2.27
C GLU A 416 17.21 -13.71 1.49
N GLN A 417 17.78 -13.76 0.28
CA GLN A 417 17.90 -12.60 -0.61
C GLN A 417 16.51 -12.06 -0.98
N GLY A 418 15.55 -12.96 -1.18
CA GLY A 418 14.16 -12.59 -1.42
C GLY A 418 13.54 -11.83 -0.26
N LEU A 419 13.74 -12.29 0.98
CA LEU A 419 13.30 -11.58 2.18
C LEU A 419 13.86 -10.16 2.22
N VAL A 420 15.20 -10.04 2.08
CA VAL A 420 15.88 -8.73 2.12
C VAL A 420 15.32 -7.78 1.06
N ALA A 421 15.14 -8.27 -0.17
CA ALA A 421 14.61 -7.49 -1.27
C ALA A 421 13.09 -7.23 -1.20
N SER A 422 12.39 -7.83 -0.24
CA SER A 422 10.96 -7.56 0.00
C SER A 422 10.71 -6.58 1.15
N LEU A 423 11.75 -6.14 1.85
CA LEU A 423 11.63 -5.16 2.91
C LEU A 423 11.82 -3.74 2.34
N PRO A 424 11.08 -2.71 2.82
CA PRO A 424 11.18 -1.33 2.32
C PRO A 424 12.51 -0.67 2.74
N LEU A 425 13.61 -1.29 2.29
CA LEU A 425 14.99 -0.87 2.57
C LEU A 425 15.73 -0.41 1.31
N GLY A 426 15.13 -0.48 0.12
CA GLY A 426 15.77 -0.10 -1.13
C GLY A 426 16.94 -0.99 -1.53
N ILE A 427 16.88 -2.29 -1.19
CA ILE A 427 17.95 -3.26 -1.43
C ILE A 427 17.43 -4.39 -2.32
N ASN A 428 18.01 -4.58 -3.49
CA ASN A 428 17.72 -5.70 -4.39
C ASN A 428 18.87 -6.68 -4.45
N GLU A 429 18.86 -7.72 -3.62
CA GLU A 429 19.83 -8.82 -3.66
C GLU A 429 19.43 -9.94 -4.66
N VAL A 430 18.25 -9.85 -5.26
CA VAL A 430 17.73 -10.91 -6.14
C VAL A 430 18.32 -10.81 -7.54
N GLU A 431 18.55 -9.59 -8.04
CA GLU A 431 19.16 -9.30 -9.36
C GLU A 431 18.49 -10.04 -10.55
N ILE A 432 17.18 -10.31 -10.45
CA ILE A 432 16.37 -10.85 -11.56
C ILE A 432 15.63 -9.68 -12.18
N GLU A 433 16.25 -9.06 -13.17
CA GLU A 433 15.80 -7.80 -13.74
C GLU A 433 15.17 -8.00 -15.12
N ARG A 434 14.10 -7.28 -15.40
CA ARG A 434 13.47 -7.15 -16.73
C ARG A 434 13.59 -5.71 -17.21
N GLY A 435 14.10 -5.53 -18.43
CA GLY A 435 14.08 -4.22 -19.08
C GLY A 435 12.67 -3.86 -19.51
N LEU A 436 12.17 -2.69 -19.07
CA LEU A 436 10.89 -2.11 -19.45
C LEU A 436 11.08 -0.65 -19.87
N THR A 437 10.28 -0.18 -20.83
CA THR A 437 10.16 1.25 -21.15
C THR A 437 9.35 1.98 -20.07
N THR A 438 9.35 3.30 -20.08
CA THR A 438 8.53 4.12 -19.17
C THR A 438 7.08 3.71 -19.23
N SER A 439 6.49 3.65 -20.42
CA SER A 439 5.10 3.27 -20.63
C SER A 439 4.80 1.88 -20.10
N ALA A 440 5.69 0.90 -20.36
CA ALA A 440 5.54 -0.46 -19.86
C ALA A 440 5.69 -0.57 -18.34
N ALA A 441 6.54 0.25 -17.72
CA ALA A 441 6.68 0.30 -16.27
C ALA A 441 5.51 1.03 -15.60
N ALA A 442 4.94 2.05 -16.25
CA ALA A 442 3.79 2.80 -15.75
C ALA A 442 2.49 1.99 -15.73
N ILE A 443 2.40 0.88 -16.46
CA ILE A 443 1.26 -0.05 -16.37
C ILE A 443 1.08 -0.59 -14.93
N PHE A 444 2.18 -0.68 -14.16
CA PHE A 444 2.13 -1.04 -12.74
C PHE A 444 1.75 0.15 -11.84
N ILE A 445 0.90 1.05 -12.34
CA ILE A 445 0.40 2.19 -11.59
C ILE A 445 -0.11 1.75 -10.21
N PRO A 446 0.31 2.41 -9.12
CA PRO A 446 0.09 1.92 -7.76
C PRO A 446 -1.35 2.07 -7.26
N PHE A 447 -2.22 2.73 -8.03
CA PHE A 447 -3.56 3.10 -7.58
C PHE A 447 -4.56 2.00 -7.96
N THR A 448 -4.93 1.21 -6.97
CA THR A 448 -5.72 -0.01 -7.18
C THR A 448 -7.02 -0.04 -6.40
N THR A 449 -7.24 0.93 -5.52
CA THR A 449 -8.36 0.94 -4.60
C THR A 449 -9.58 1.60 -5.23
N GLU A 450 -10.72 0.98 -5.05
CA GLU A 450 -12.05 1.52 -5.37
C GLU A 450 -12.78 1.89 -4.07
N GLU A 451 -12.09 2.52 -3.13
CA GLU A 451 -12.64 2.78 -1.80
C GLU A 451 -13.09 4.23 -1.68
N LEU A 452 -14.30 4.43 -1.18
CA LEU A 452 -14.81 5.74 -0.83
C LEU A 452 -14.88 5.87 0.68
N PHE A 453 -13.84 6.47 1.26
CA PHE A 453 -13.77 6.80 2.67
C PHE A 453 -13.31 8.24 2.86
N ILE A 454 -14.24 9.14 3.16
CA ILE A 454 -13.97 10.57 3.40
C ILE A 454 -14.00 10.79 4.90
N LYS A 455 -12.93 11.36 5.47
CA LYS A 455 -12.86 11.71 6.91
C LYS A 455 -13.77 12.90 7.24
N GLY A 456 -14.37 12.87 8.43
CA GLY A 456 -15.19 13.96 8.97
C GLY A 456 -16.60 13.49 9.27
N GLU A 457 -17.60 14.35 9.10
CA GLU A 457 -19.03 14.06 9.29
C GLU A 457 -19.56 13.15 8.17
N SER A 458 -18.97 11.95 8.06
CA SER A 458 -19.24 11.04 6.95
C SER A 458 -20.35 10.06 7.29
N LEU A 459 -21.30 9.93 6.37
CA LEU A 459 -22.41 9.00 6.48
C LEU A 459 -22.01 7.63 5.91
N TYR A 460 -22.50 6.57 6.53
CA TYR A 460 -22.30 5.20 6.07
C TYR A 460 -23.30 4.84 4.97
N TYR A 461 -22.78 4.46 3.81
CA TYR A 461 -23.60 4.08 2.64
C TYR A 461 -23.68 2.56 2.43
N GLY A 462 -22.72 1.80 2.86
CA GLY A 462 -22.70 0.35 2.69
C GLY A 462 -21.29 -0.24 2.73
N LEU A 463 -21.16 -1.42 2.14
CA LEU A 463 -19.88 -2.09 1.92
C LEU A 463 -19.55 -2.08 0.44
N ASN A 464 -18.30 -1.86 0.11
CA ASN A 464 -17.79 -1.99 -1.26
C ASN A 464 -17.99 -3.45 -1.73
N ALA A 465 -18.49 -3.63 -2.95
CA ALA A 465 -18.80 -4.95 -3.49
C ALA A 465 -17.55 -5.82 -3.70
N LEU A 466 -16.41 -5.20 -3.99
CA LEU A 466 -15.13 -5.88 -4.24
C LEU A 466 -14.30 -6.01 -2.97
N SER A 467 -13.98 -4.87 -2.31
CA SER A 467 -13.10 -4.85 -1.14
C SER A 467 -13.82 -5.18 0.17
N ARG A 468 -15.17 -5.14 0.17
CA ARG A 468 -16.02 -5.25 1.37
C ARG A 468 -15.69 -4.25 2.48
N ASN A 469 -14.88 -3.26 2.20
CA ASN A 469 -14.62 -2.18 3.11
C ASN A 469 -15.84 -1.26 3.25
N ILE A 470 -15.96 -0.58 4.37
CA ILE A 470 -17.07 0.35 4.59
C ILE A 470 -16.95 1.56 3.66
N ILE A 471 -18.07 1.92 3.05
CA ILE A 471 -18.19 3.15 2.27
C ILE A 471 -18.72 4.23 3.19
N MET A 472 -17.93 5.26 3.42
CA MET A 472 -18.28 6.44 4.19
C MET A 472 -17.99 7.71 3.41
N ALA A 473 -18.97 8.57 3.24
CA ALA A 473 -18.81 9.81 2.49
C ALA A 473 -19.47 10.99 3.19
N ASP A 474 -18.77 12.10 3.20
CA ASP A 474 -19.30 13.40 3.58
C ASP A 474 -19.72 14.12 2.28
N ARG A 475 -21.01 14.15 2.01
CA ARG A 475 -21.56 14.73 0.77
C ARG A 475 -21.31 16.23 0.67
N LYS A 476 -21.16 16.93 1.79
CA LYS A 476 -20.84 18.38 1.81
C LYS A 476 -19.46 18.66 1.21
N LYS A 477 -18.56 17.68 1.20
CA LYS A 477 -17.22 17.77 0.58
C LYS A 477 -17.19 17.42 -0.90
N LEU A 478 -18.29 16.93 -1.44
CA LEU A 478 -18.41 16.66 -2.88
C LEU A 478 -18.61 17.97 -3.65
N LYS A 479 -18.19 17.99 -4.90
CA LYS A 479 -18.38 19.12 -5.81
C LYS A 479 -19.87 19.46 -5.97
N ASN A 480 -20.75 18.45 -5.91
CA ASN A 480 -22.19 18.59 -5.91
C ASN A 480 -22.79 17.62 -4.86
N PRO A 481 -23.43 18.13 -3.79
CA PRO A 481 -23.96 17.31 -2.71
C PRO A 481 -25.32 16.66 -3.01
N ASN A 482 -25.94 16.97 -4.15
CA ASN A 482 -27.24 16.39 -4.51
C ASN A 482 -27.17 14.89 -4.68
N GLY A 483 -28.23 14.17 -4.25
CA GLY A 483 -28.33 12.73 -4.34
C GLY A 483 -29.68 12.30 -4.92
N LEU A 484 -29.69 11.13 -5.60
CA LEU A 484 -30.89 10.52 -6.15
C LEU A 484 -30.93 9.05 -5.75
N ILE A 485 -32.06 8.63 -5.14
CA ILE A 485 -32.28 7.24 -4.75
C ILE A 485 -33.33 6.63 -5.69
N LEU A 486 -32.90 5.70 -6.55
CA LEU A 486 -33.74 5.02 -7.51
C LEU A 486 -33.92 3.54 -7.16
N GLY A 487 -35.08 3.01 -7.44
CA GLY A 487 -35.37 1.59 -7.23
C GLY A 487 -36.83 1.25 -7.57
N THR A 488 -37.09 -0.01 -7.85
CA THR A 488 -38.44 -0.54 -8.02
C THR A 488 -39.23 -0.56 -6.71
N PRO A 489 -40.56 -0.60 -6.71
CA PRO A 489 -41.35 -0.79 -5.50
C PRO A 489 -40.87 -2.00 -4.71
N GLY A 490 -40.74 -1.86 -3.39
CA GLY A 490 -40.26 -2.92 -2.48
C GLY A 490 -38.74 -3.12 -2.46
N SER A 491 -37.93 -2.35 -3.23
CA SER A 491 -36.46 -2.47 -3.25
C SER A 491 -35.76 -1.87 -2.04
N GLY A 492 -36.46 -1.19 -1.12
CA GLY A 492 -35.91 -0.58 0.08
C GLY A 492 -35.51 0.89 -0.08
N LYS A 493 -35.99 1.65 -1.07
CA LYS A 493 -35.71 3.09 -1.26
C LYS A 493 -35.98 3.91 -0.02
N SER A 494 -37.21 3.84 0.50
CA SER A 494 -37.61 4.60 1.71
C SER A 494 -36.79 4.19 2.94
N PHE A 495 -36.41 2.91 3.03
CA PHE A 495 -35.54 2.44 4.11
C PHE A 495 -34.13 3.03 4.00
N ALA A 496 -33.56 3.08 2.80
CA ALA A 496 -32.25 3.69 2.55
C ALA A 496 -32.26 5.18 2.89
N ALA A 497 -33.33 5.91 2.48
CA ALA A 497 -33.49 7.32 2.82
C ALA A 497 -33.65 7.54 4.33
N LYS A 498 -34.48 6.75 5.02
CA LYS A 498 -34.65 6.81 6.48
C LYS A 498 -33.33 6.55 7.22
N ARG A 499 -32.52 5.59 6.74
CA ARG A 499 -31.19 5.33 7.29
C ARG A 499 -30.26 6.53 7.12
N GLU A 500 -30.23 7.15 5.94
CA GLU A 500 -29.40 8.34 5.69
C GLU A 500 -29.82 9.51 6.58
N ILE A 501 -31.11 9.77 6.70
CA ILE A 501 -31.68 10.80 7.59
C ILE A 501 -31.27 10.54 9.05
N THR A 502 -31.43 9.30 9.54
CA THR A 502 -31.04 8.95 10.91
C THR A 502 -29.55 9.14 11.13
N ASN A 503 -28.71 8.72 10.17
CA ASN A 503 -27.27 8.88 10.28
C ASN A 503 -26.86 10.36 10.29
N ALA A 504 -27.46 11.18 9.42
CA ALA A 504 -27.23 12.63 9.40
C ALA A 504 -27.60 13.26 10.74
N PHE A 505 -28.77 12.94 11.28
CA PHE A 505 -29.23 13.44 12.59
C PHE A 505 -28.28 13.06 13.75
N LEU A 506 -27.72 11.84 13.73
CA LEU A 506 -26.85 11.37 14.81
C LEU A 506 -25.42 11.94 14.75
N ILE A 507 -24.93 12.29 13.55
CA ILE A 507 -23.52 12.59 13.31
C ILE A 507 -23.27 14.08 13.04
N THR A 508 -24.25 14.77 12.45
CA THR A 508 -24.12 16.17 12.04
C THR A 508 -24.99 17.07 12.89
N ASP A 509 -24.70 18.38 12.85
CA ASP A 509 -25.55 19.43 13.45
C ASP A 509 -26.49 20.04 12.40
N ASP A 510 -26.75 19.36 11.29
CA ASP A 510 -27.54 19.86 10.18
C ASP A 510 -29.05 19.82 10.49
N ASP A 511 -29.78 20.83 10.06
CA ASP A 511 -31.24 20.83 10.03
C ASP A 511 -31.75 19.92 8.92
N ILE A 512 -32.69 19.03 9.25
CA ILE A 512 -33.25 18.05 8.30
C ILE A 512 -34.71 18.40 8.00
N ILE A 513 -34.98 18.73 6.73
CA ILE A 513 -36.30 19.06 6.24
C ILE A 513 -36.76 17.97 5.27
N ILE A 514 -37.93 17.37 5.53
CA ILE A 514 -38.49 16.28 4.74
C ILE A 514 -39.82 16.73 4.14
N ALA A 515 -39.93 16.71 2.81
CA ALA A 515 -41.19 16.85 2.10
C ALA A 515 -41.71 15.42 1.77
N ASP A 516 -42.75 14.98 2.45
CA ASP A 516 -43.25 13.59 2.44
C ASP A 516 -44.69 13.54 1.92
N PRO A 517 -44.91 13.37 0.62
CA PRO A 517 -46.28 13.31 0.07
C PRO A 517 -47.05 12.01 0.44
N GLU A 518 -46.32 10.94 0.83
CA GLU A 518 -46.91 9.63 1.15
C GLU A 518 -47.08 9.38 2.66
N ALA A 519 -46.65 10.30 3.49
CA ALA A 519 -46.73 10.25 4.97
C ALA A 519 -46.02 9.02 5.59
N GLU A 520 -44.89 8.60 5.01
CA GLU A 520 -44.10 7.44 5.48
C GLU A 520 -43.06 7.78 6.56
N TYR A 521 -42.68 9.05 6.71
CA TYR A 521 -41.55 9.49 7.54
C TYR A 521 -42.00 10.01 8.93
N ALA A 522 -43.29 10.29 9.13
CA ALA A 522 -43.79 10.83 10.40
C ALA A 522 -43.35 10.03 11.63
N PRO A 523 -43.43 8.66 11.69
CA PRO A 523 -42.97 7.90 12.84
C PRO A 523 -41.46 8.08 13.14
N LEU A 524 -40.62 8.23 12.11
CA LEU A 524 -39.18 8.49 12.26
C LEU A 524 -38.96 9.87 12.88
N VAL A 525 -39.62 10.90 12.34
CA VAL A 525 -39.49 12.29 12.81
C VAL A 525 -39.93 12.41 14.27
N GLU A 526 -41.07 11.79 14.67
CA GLU A 526 -41.53 11.74 16.03
C GLU A 526 -40.55 11.02 16.98
N ALA A 527 -39.99 9.89 16.55
CA ALA A 527 -38.97 9.15 17.32
C ALA A 527 -37.69 9.97 17.54
N LEU A 528 -37.33 10.82 16.59
CA LEU A 528 -36.19 11.76 16.69
C LEU A 528 -36.58 13.10 17.34
N LYS A 529 -37.82 13.20 17.95
CA LYS A 529 -38.34 14.41 18.60
C LYS A 529 -38.45 15.63 17.68
N GLY A 530 -38.59 15.38 16.38
CA GLY A 530 -38.82 16.42 15.38
C GLY A 530 -40.29 16.84 15.30
N GLN A 531 -40.57 17.87 14.51
CA GLN A 531 -41.91 18.41 14.29
C GLN A 531 -42.48 17.86 12.96
N VAL A 532 -43.72 17.38 13.02
CA VAL A 532 -44.51 16.96 11.85
C VAL A 532 -45.57 18.00 11.57
N VAL A 533 -45.49 18.65 10.40
CA VAL A 533 -46.52 19.59 9.93
C VAL A 533 -47.33 18.90 8.81
N ARG A 534 -48.59 18.69 9.03
CA ARG A 534 -49.47 18.02 8.07
C ARG A 534 -50.26 19.05 7.25
N ILE A 535 -50.04 19.08 5.97
CA ILE A 535 -50.76 19.97 5.05
C ILE A 535 -51.82 19.13 4.31
N SER A 536 -53.10 19.28 4.68
CA SER A 536 -54.25 18.62 4.06
C SER A 536 -55.51 19.42 4.28
N PRO A 537 -56.58 19.20 3.51
CA PRO A 537 -57.86 19.89 3.71
C PRO A 537 -58.48 19.72 5.11
N THR A 538 -58.11 18.67 5.81
CA THR A 538 -58.62 18.31 7.16
C THR A 538 -57.59 18.51 8.27
N SER A 539 -56.43 19.05 7.95
CA SER A 539 -55.37 19.28 8.93
C SER A 539 -55.71 20.40 9.89
N LYS A 540 -55.15 20.32 11.10
CA LYS A 540 -55.17 21.40 12.09
C LYS A 540 -53.95 22.32 11.96
N ASP A 541 -52.99 21.95 11.14
CA ASP A 541 -51.81 22.74 10.90
C ASP A 541 -52.05 23.71 9.73
N TYR A 542 -51.70 24.95 9.90
CA TYR A 542 -51.90 26.00 8.89
C TYR A 542 -50.58 26.71 8.61
N VAL A 543 -50.29 26.89 7.33
CA VAL A 543 -49.13 27.67 6.88
C VAL A 543 -49.65 29.01 6.44
N ASN A 544 -49.17 30.08 7.06
CA ASN A 544 -49.49 31.44 6.63
C ASN A 544 -48.54 31.91 5.47
N PRO A 545 -49.01 31.93 4.23
CA PRO A 545 -48.16 32.32 3.11
C PRO A 545 -47.74 33.80 3.12
N LEU A 546 -48.40 34.63 3.96
CA LEU A 546 -48.12 36.06 4.10
C LEU A 546 -47.21 36.40 5.28
N ASP A 547 -46.77 35.38 6.03
CA ASP A 547 -45.83 35.60 7.13
C ASP A 547 -44.47 36.02 6.62
N ILE A 548 -43.87 37.07 7.22
CA ILE A 548 -42.58 37.64 6.82
C ILE A 548 -41.59 37.51 7.97
N ASN A 549 -40.53 36.74 7.73
CA ASN A 549 -39.37 36.76 8.60
C ASN A 549 -38.38 37.81 8.12
N ILE A 550 -38.17 38.84 8.92
CA ILE A 550 -37.30 40.00 8.58
C ILE A 550 -35.81 39.60 8.69
N ASP A 551 -35.50 38.57 9.48
CA ASP A 551 -34.14 38.10 9.73
C ASP A 551 -33.61 37.07 8.68
N TYR A 552 -34.45 36.78 7.67
CA TYR A 552 -34.14 35.70 6.71
C TYR A 552 -33.30 36.12 5.50
N ALA A 553 -33.00 37.38 5.32
CA ALA A 553 -32.31 37.89 4.12
C ALA A 553 -30.93 38.44 4.45
N ASP A 554 -29.89 37.74 4.07
CA ASP A 554 -28.51 38.24 4.21
C ASP A 554 -28.16 39.37 3.22
N GLU A 555 -28.74 39.41 2.02
CA GLU A 555 -28.42 40.44 0.98
C GLU A 555 -29.65 41.01 0.24
N ASP A 556 -30.82 40.34 0.22
CA ASP A 556 -32.03 40.74 -0.51
C ASP A 556 -33.09 41.33 0.42
N ASN A 557 -33.90 42.25 -0.12
CA ASN A 557 -35.01 42.82 0.63
C ASN A 557 -36.09 41.73 0.92
N PRO A 558 -36.33 41.36 2.21
CA PRO A 558 -37.29 40.32 2.60
C PRO A 558 -38.69 40.56 2.02
N LEU A 559 -39.07 41.81 1.83
CA LEU A 559 -40.36 42.17 1.27
C LEU A 559 -40.47 41.83 -0.22
N SER A 560 -39.37 42.01 -0.97
CA SER A 560 -39.30 41.65 -2.41
C SER A 560 -39.41 40.17 -2.61
N LEU A 561 -38.58 39.38 -1.87
CA LEU A 561 -38.64 37.89 -1.91
C LEU A 561 -40.02 37.38 -1.54
N LYS A 562 -40.66 37.99 -0.55
CA LYS A 562 -42.02 37.60 -0.15
C LYS A 562 -43.07 37.96 -1.18
N SER A 563 -42.94 39.10 -1.84
CA SER A 563 -43.83 39.52 -2.93
C SER A 563 -43.74 38.52 -4.10
N ASP A 564 -42.54 38.14 -4.51
CA ASP A 564 -42.31 37.19 -5.59
C ASP A 564 -42.89 35.80 -5.23
N PHE A 565 -42.69 35.35 -3.98
CA PHE A 565 -43.30 34.12 -3.49
C PHE A 565 -44.82 34.17 -3.54
N VAL A 566 -45.45 35.25 -3.08
CA VAL A 566 -46.89 35.41 -3.07
C VAL A 566 -47.45 35.48 -4.49
N LEU A 567 -46.75 36.20 -5.42
CA LEU A 567 -47.12 36.23 -6.82
C LEU A 567 -47.07 34.82 -7.44
N SER A 568 -46.01 34.10 -7.23
CA SER A 568 -45.86 32.71 -7.69
C SER A 568 -46.94 31.78 -7.12
N LEU A 569 -47.30 31.96 -5.85
CA LEU A 569 -48.38 31.21 -5.22
C LEU A 569 -49.75 31.54 -5.85
N PHE A 570 -50.04 32.81 -6.16
CA PHE A 570 -51.22 33.22 -6.83
C PHE A 570 -51.30 32.69 -8.27
N GLU A 571 -50.21 32.68 -9.01
CA GLU A 571 -50.11 32.10 -10.35
C GLU A 571 -50.45 30.59 -10.32
N LEU A 572 -49.88 29.86 -9.32
CA LEU A 572 -50.19 28.41 -9.13
C LEU A 572 -51.68 28.14 -8.79
N VAL A 573 -52.30 29.01 -7.99
CA VAL A 573 -53.71 28.82 -7.53
C VAL A 573 -54.72 29.30 -8.55
N VAL A 574 -54.45 30.38 -9.27
CA VAL A 574 -55.39 31.00 -10.20
C VAL A 574 -55.20 30.43 -11.64
N GLY A 575 -54.03 29.83 -11.91
CA GLY A 575 -53.65 29.40 -13.26
C GLY A 575 -53.18 30.60 -14.10
N GLU A 576 -52.36 30.29 -15.14
CA GLU A 576 -51.97 31.30 -16.11
C GLU A 576 -53.22 31.88 -16.80
N LYS A 577 -53.37 33.20 -16.75
CA LYS A 577 -54.37 33.88 -17.60
C LYS A 577 -53.94 33.71 -19.06
N ASN A 578 -54.64 32.87 -19.80
CA ASN A 578 -54.61 32.88 -21.26
C ASN A 578 -55.02 34.24 -21.82
#